data_ce2ae4ee196091c32fb2bfe8a71cbb6a
#
_entry.id   ce2ae4ee196091c32fb2bfe8a71cbb6a
#
_cell.length_a   1.000
_cell.length_b   1.000
_cell.length_c   1.000
_cell.angle_alpha   90.00
_cell.angle_beta   90.00
_cell.angle_gamma   90.00
#
_symmetry.space_group_name_H-M   'P 1'
#
loop_
_entity.id
_entity.type
_entity.pdbx_description
1 polymer ?
#
loop_
_entity_poly.entity_id
_entity_poly.type
_entity_poly.pdbx_seq_one_letter_code
_entity_poly.pdbx_strand_id
1 'polypeptide(L)'
;MKSTLIFLMLGLTLGAGVCWAQAPANCTPNQLNIPEAKYPCIFPDNRVMYRVIAPNAQSVRVGSLALTKGPDNIWSGTTPQPAVEGFHYYGINIDGATVADPSTRTYFGSGWWNSGIEIPAPDQEFYQPRNGIPHGRVSEQWYFSTVTNKWRRCFVYTPPDYDGKSTKYPVFYLQHGWGEDETAWFTQGRVPYIMDAMIADKKVKPMI
;
A
#
# COMPACT_ATOMS: atom_id res chain seq x y z
N MET A 1 1.23 21.51 67.47
CA MET A 1 0.80 21.81 66.11
C MET A 1 1.97 21.57 65.16
N LYS A 2 2.02 20.47 64.45
CA LYS A 2 3.09 20.17 63.50
C LYS A 2 2.48 20.27 62.09
N SER A 3 2.92 21.28 61.33
CA SER A 3 2.53 21.50 59.93
C SER A 3 3.38 20.63 59.03
N THR A 4 2.74 19.72 58.33
CA THR A 4 3.37 18.87 57.28
C THR A 4 3.23 19.58 55.95
N LEU A 5 4.34 20.05 55.38
CA LEU A 5 4.41 20.57 54.01
C LEU A 5 4.44 19.38 53.02
N ILE A 6 3.43 19.28 52.21
CA ILE A 6 3.41 18.31 51.05
C ILE A 6 3.98 19.04 49.83
N PHE A 7 5.16 18.62 49.38
CA PHE A 7 5.74 19.05 48.12
C PHE A 7 5.10 18.25 46.97
N LEU A 8 4.30 18.92 46.16
CA LEU A 8 3.76 18.36 44.93
C LEU A 8 4.83 18.53 43.82
N MET A 9 5.55 17.45 43.48
CA MET A 9 6.41 17.44 42.30
C MET A 9 5.56 17.27 41.04
N LEU A 10 5.41 18.36 40.28
CA LEU A 10 4.83 18.35 38.94
C LEU A 10 5.91 17.82 37.97
N GLY A 11 5.84 16.54 37.61
CA GLY A 11 6.70 15.96 36.59
C GLY A 11 6.26 16.45 35.19
N LEU A 12 6.99 17.38 34.61
CA LEU A 12 6.86 17.75 33.18
C LEU A 12 7.48 16.63 32.37
N THR A 13 6.66 15.69 31.86
CA THR A 13 7.07 14.78 30.80
C THR A 13 7.08 15.56 29.48
N LEU A 14 8.25 16.02 29.07
CA LEU A 14 8.49 16.46 27.70
C LEU A 14 8.36 15.23 26.79
N GLY A 15 7.16 14.96 26.31
CA GLY A 15 6.94 14.04 25.20
C GLY A 15 7.64 14.64 23.98
N ALA A 16 8.73 14.03 23.54
CA ALA A 16 9.31 14.30 22.23
C ALA A 16 8.30 13.84 21.18
N GLY A 17 7.35 14.70 20.87
CA GLY A 17 6.44 14.49 19.74
C GLY A 17 7.29 14.39 18.47
N VAL A 18 7.23 13.26 17.78
CA VAL A 18 7.77 13.12 16.44
C VAL A 18 7.02 14.14 15.59
N CYS A 19 7.65 15.27 15.33
CA CYS A 19 7.09 16.31 14.46
C CYS A 19 7.15 15.78 13.01
N TRP A 20 6.08 15.14 12.56
CA TRP A 20 5.88 14.80 11.17
C TRP A 20 5.80 16.13 10.40
N ALA A 21 6.90 16.51 9.75
CA ALA A 21 6.85 17.72 8.95
C ALA A 21 5.76 17.59 7.90
N GLN A 22 4.91 18.60 7.86
CA GLN A 22 3.77 18.65 6.94
C GLN A 22 4.26 18.57 5.49
N ALA A 23 3.58 17.76 4.66
CA ALA A 23 3.86 17.73 3.24
C ALA A 23 3.66 19.13 2.63
N PRO A 24 4.39 19.49 1.54
CA PRO A 24 4.14 20.73 0.83
C PRO A 24 2.65 20.88 0.48
N ALA A 25 2.12 22.09 0.54
CA ALA A 25 0.68 22.34 0.37
C ALA A 25 0.08 21.79 -0.93
N ASN A 26 0.91 21.62 -1.97
CA ASN A 26 0.52 21.07 -3.26
C ASN A 26 0.99 19.62 -3.49
N CYS A 27 1.40 18.90 -2.44
CA CYS A 27 1.82 17.50 -2.52
C CYS A 27 0.83 16.62 -1.75
N THR A 28 0.07 15.81 -2.47
CA THR A 28 -0.96 14.94 -1.89
C THR A 28 -0.34 13.63 -1.40
N PRO A 29 -0.53 13.23 -0.11
CA PRO A 29 -0.09 11.93 0.35
C PRO A 29 -0.60 10.79 -0.52
N ASN A 30 0.26 9.81 -0.80
CA ASN A 30 -0.14 8.66 -1.61
C ASN A 30 -1.25 7.85 -0.91
N GLN A 31 -2.22 7.37 -1.67
CA GLN A 31 -3.36 6.61 -1.13
C GLN A 31 -2.98 5.25 -0.50
N LEU A 32 -1.79 4.73 -0.81
CA LEU A 32 -1.27 3.50 -0.23
C LEU A 32 -0.45 3.72 1.05
N ASN A 33 -0.30 4.97 1.49
CA ASN A 33 0.35 5.26 2.75
C ASN A 33 -0.44 4.65 3.92
N ILE A 34 0.29 4.27 4.97
CA ILE A 34 -0.34 3.91 6.23
C ILE A 34 -1.02 5.16 6.85
N PRO A 35 -1.98 4.99 7.76
CA PRO A 35 -2.61 6.12 8.45
C PRO A 35 -1.57 7.11 8.99
N GLU A 36 -1.83 8.40 8.88
CA GLU A 36 -0.98 9.52 9.32
C GLU A 36 0.31 9.75 8.52
N ALA A 37 0.79 8.81 7.70
CA ALA A 37 1.98 9.01 6.88
C ALA A 37 1.72 10.03 5.76
N LYS A 38 2.55 11.06 5.69
CA LYS A 38 2.45 12.14 4.71
C LYS A 38 3.30 11.91 3.46
N TYR A 39 4.21 10.93 3.52
CA TYR A 39 5.12 10.58 2.43
C TYR A 39 5.09 9.08 2.17
N PRO A 40 5.37 8.67 0.90
CA PRO A 40 5.56 9.52 -0.27
C PRO A 40 4.31 10.35 -0.59
N CYS A 41 4.51 11.53 -1.19
CA CYS A 41 3.42 12.35 -1.69
C CYS A 41 3.62 12.70 -3.17
N ILE A 42 2.53 13.00 -3.87
CA ILE A 42 2.47 13.19 -5.31
C ILE A 42 2.05 14.62 -5.62
N PHE A 43 2.83 15.29 -6.46
CA PHE A 43 2.53 16.61 -6.99
C PHE A 43 1.50 16.54 -8.13
N PRO A 44 0.82 17.65 -8.48
CA PRO A 44 -0.15 17.67 -9.57
C PRO A 44 0.40 17.27 -10.95
N ASP A 45 1.70 17.34 -11.13
CA ASP A 45 2.42 16.92 -12.34
C ASP A 45 2.94 15.48 -12.26
N ASN A 46 2.44 14.67 -11.34
CA ASN A 46 2.83 13.28 -11.08
C ASN A 46 4.29 13.09 -10.63
N ARG A 47 5.04 14.14 -10.31
CA ARG A 47 6.31 13.97 -9.61
C ARG A 47 6.07 13.51 -8.17
N VAL A 48 6.97 12.69 -7.66
CA VAL A 48 6.85 12.07 -6.34
C VAL A 48 7.93 12.60 -5.42
N MET A 49 7.52 13.04 -4.22
CA MET A 49 8.44 13.39 -3.15
C MET A 49 8.50 12.27 -2.12
N TYR A 50 9.72 11.80 -1.88
CA TYR A 50 10.04 10.84 -0.83
C TYR A 50 10.69 11.53 0.36
N ARG A 51 10.44 10.99 1.56
CA ARG A 51 11.07 11.44 2.79
C ARG A 51 11.33 10.25 3.69
N VAL A 52 12.59 10.05 4.08
CA VAL A 52 13.06 8.84 4.77
C VAL A 52 13.82 9.24 6.03
N ILE A 53 13.45 8.67 7.15
CA ILE A 53 14.15 8.87 8.43
C ILE A 53 15.24 7.81 8.56
N ALA A 54 16.48 8.19 8.28
CA ALA A 54 17.65 7.33 8.39
C ALA A 54 18.86 8.18 8.87
N PRO A 55 18.86 8.61 10.14
CA PRO A 55 19.80 9.63 10.63
C PRO A 55 21.26 9.20 10.56
N ASN A 56 21.54 7.91 10.68
CA ASN A 56 22.90 7.37 10.65
C ASN A 56 23.36 6.89 9.27
N ALA A 57 22.49 6.93 8.26
CA ALA A 57 22.83 6.50 6.90
C ALA A 57 23.83 7.45 6.24
N GLN A 58 24.68 6.88 5.38
CA GLN A 58 25.61 7.60 4.54
C GLN A 58 25.02 7.89 3.15
N SER A 59 24.07 7.05 2.72
CA SER A 59 23.38 7.19 1.44
C SER A 59 21.96 6.65 1.53
N VAL A 60 21.00 7.34 0.91
CA VAL A 60 19.63 6.87 0.75
C VAL A 60 19.16 7.14 -0.67
N ARG A 61 18.53 6.13 -1.29
CA ARG A 61 18.03 6.20 -2.67
C ARG A 61 16.66 5.53 -2.76
N VAL A 62 15.86 6.01 -3.72
CA VAL A 62 14.64 5.33 -4.18
C VAL A 62 14.77 5.09 -5.69
N GLY A 63 14.98 3.85 -6.10
CA GLY A 63 15.35 3.53 -7.46
C GLY A 63 16.63 4.30 -7.89
N SER A 64 16.56 5.07 -8.96
CA SER A 64 17.65 5.93 -9.43
C SER A 64 17.76 7.27 -8.68
N LEU A 65 16.74 7.68 -7.94
CA LEU A 65 16.71 8.96 -7.21
C LEU A 65 17.58 8.88 -5.95
N ALA A 66 18.68 9.63 -5.92
CA ALA A 66 19.44 9.86 -4.68
C ALA A 66 18.72 10.92 -3.83
N LEU A 67 18.51 10.62 -2.56
CA LEU A 67 17.94 11.58 -1.63
C LEU A 67 19.04 12.43 -0.99
N THR A 68 18.70 13.65 -0.57
CA THR A 68 19.59 14.57 0.11
C THR A 68 19.23 14.63 1.60
N LYS A 69 20.22 14.53 2.45
CA LYS A 69 20.05 14.66 3.91
C LYS A 69 19.88 16.12 4.30
N GLY A 70 18.76 16.42 4.93
CA GLY A 70 18.48 17.77 5.46
C GLY A 70 19.13 18.03 6.82
N PRO A 71 19.06 19.29 7.31
CA PRO A 71 19.55 19.66 8.62
C PRO A 71 18.80 18.99 9.77
N ASP A 72 17.60 18.49 9.51
CA ASP A 72 16.76 17.69 10.43
C ASP A 72 17.15 16.20 10.46
N ASN A 73 18.25 15.82 9.80
CA ASN A 73 18.73 14.45 9.62
C ASN A 73 17.73 13.53 8.87
N ILE A 74 16.80 14.10 8.13
CA ILE A 74 15.86 13.38 7.29
C ILE A 74 16.32 13.47 5.82
N TRP A 75 16.23 12.36 5.12
CA TRP A 75 16.53 12.27 3.70
C TRP A 75 15.30 12.58 2.88
N SER A 76 15.43 13.47 1.90
CA SER A 76 14.33 13.84 1.03
C SER A 76 14.77 14.04 -0.41
N GLY A 77 13.85 13.85 -1.34
CA GLY A 77 14.07 14.09 -2.76
C GLY A 77 12.77 13.96 -3.55
N THR A 78 12.72 14.67 -4.66
CA THR A 78 11.59 14.65 -5.60
C THR A 78 12.07 14.09 -6.93
N THR A 79 11.28 13.24 -7.55
CA THR A 79 11.59 12.69 -8.87
C THR A 79 11.80 13.82 -9.88
N PRO A 80 12.82 13.77 -10.75
CA PRO A 80 13.09 14.85 -11.72
C PRO A 80 12.04 14.88 -12.83
N GLN A 81 11.37 13.77 -13.10
CA GLN A 81 10.32 13.61 -14.10
C GLN A 81 9.03 13.11 -13.46
N PRO A 82 7.87 13.36 -14.07
CA PRO A 82 6.62 12.72 -13.72
C PRO A 82 6.75 11.19 -13.68
N ALA A 83 6.14 10.56 -12.68
CA ALA A 83 6.00 9.11 -12.66
C ALA A 83 4.88 8.67 -13.61
N VAL A 84 4.99 7.46 -14.13
CA VAL A 84 3.94 6.84 -14.96
C VAL A 84 2.72 6.55 -14.09
N GLU A 85 1.54 6.76 -14.63
CA GLU A 85 0.26 6.49 -13.97
C GLU A 85 0.10 5.00 -13.57
N GLY A 86 -0.69 4.77 -12.53
CA GLY A 86 -1.00 3.44 -12.01
C GLY A 86 -0.11 2.99 -10.86
N PHE A 87 -0.17 1.69 -10.56
CA PHE A 87 0.54 1.07 -9.44
C PHE A 87 2.00 0.76 -9.80
N HIS A 88 2.91 1.10 -8.88
CA HIS A 88 4.34 0.77 -9.00
C HIS A 88 4.90 0.20 -7.70
N TYR A 89 5.82 -0.75 -7.85
CA TYR A 89 6.68 -1.16 -6.75
C TYR A 89 7.84 -0.20 -6.58
N TYR A 90 8.27 0.00 -5.34
CA TYR A 90 9.53 0.65 -5.04
C TYR A 90 10.14 0.10 -3.75
N GLY A 91 11.42 0.37 -3.57
CA GLY A 91 12.15 0.08 -2.34
C GLY A 91 13.07 1.24 -2.01
N ILE A 92 13.44 1.34 -0.74
CA ILE A 92 14.42 2.32 -0.25
C ILE A 92 15.76 1.60 -0.11
N ASN A 93 16.80 2.08 -0.79
CA ASN A 93 18.15 1.61 -0.58
C ASN A 93 18.84 2.51 0.46
N ILE A 94 19.24 1.92 1.56
CA ILE A 94 19.96 2.56 2.66
C ILE A 94 21.33 1.88 2.77
N ASP A 95 22.40 2.61 2.42
CA ASP A 95 23.79 2.14 2.49
C ASP A 95 24.02 0.77 1.79
N GLY A 96 23.32 0.56 0.67
CA GLY A 96 23.40 -0.68 -0.13
C GLY A 96 22.33 -1.72 0.19
N ALA A 97 21.65 -1.66 1.35
CA ALA A 97 20.54 -2.55 1.68
C ALA A 97 19.22 -2.00 1.15
N THR A 98 18.45 -2.82 0.42
CA THR A 98 17.10 -2.44 -0.02
C THR A 98 16.07 -2.92 0.99
N VAL A 99 15.23 -2.00 1.45
CA VAL A 99 14.18 -2.23 2.44
C VAL A 99 12.85 -1.67 1.95
N ALA A 100 11.75 -2.18 2.50
CA ALA A 100 10.44 -1.58 2.29
C ALA A 100 10.33 -0.25 3.07
N ASP A 101 9.56 0.69 2.52
CA ASP A 101 9.22 1.94 3.19
C ASP A 101 8.18 1.67 4.28
N PRO A 102 8.48 1.96 5.56
CA PRO A 102 7.52 1.75 6.63
C PRO A 102 6.30 2.69 6.56
N SER A 103 6.34 3.70 5.71
CA SER A 103 5.26 4.68 5.53
C SER A 103 4.18 4.22 4.57
N THR A 104 4.36 3.11 3.84
CA THR A 104 3.38 2.60 2.89
C THR A 104 3.07 1.12 3.08
N ARG A 105 1.98 0.66 2.46
CA ARG A 105 1.66 -0.77 2.38
C ARG A 105 2.69 -1.51 1.55
N THR A 106 2.95 -2.75 1.95
CA THR A 106 3.87 -3.65 1.24
C THR A 106 3.10 -4.69 0.44
N TYR A 107 3.71 -5.12 -0.67
CA TYR A 107 3.18 -6.08 -1.61
C TYR A 107 4.27 -7.05 -2.03
N PHE A 108 3.92 -8.33 -2.16
CA PHE A 108 4.86 -9.31 -2.67
C PHE A 108 4.93 -9.24 -4.20
N GLY A 109 6.13 -8.99 -4.72
CA GLY A 109 6.39 -8.88 -6.15
C GLY A 109 7.87 -8.92 -6.46
N SER A 110 8.24 -9.39 -7.64
CA SER A 110 9.66 -9.56 -8.03
C SER A 110 10.47 -10.44 -7.08
N GLY A 111 9.79 -11.36 -6.36
CA GLY A 111 10.41 -12.30 -5.43
C GLY A 111 10.67 -11.77 -4.02
N TRP A 112 10.20 -10.57 -3.68
CA TRP A 112 10.38 -9.98 -2.35
C TRP A 112 9.26 -8.98 -1.99
N TRP A 113 9.25 -8.48 -0.74
CA TRP A 113 8.29 -7.49 -0.27
C TRP A 113 8.72 -6.08 -0.65
N ASN A 114 7.96 -5.47 -1.55
CA ASN A 114 8.14 -4.10 -2.01
C ASN A 114 7.14 -3.16 -1.35
N SER A 115 7.48 -1.89 -1.27
CA SER A 115 6.50 -0.83 -1.06
C SER A 115 5.69 -0.57 -2.32
N GLY A 116 4.45 -0.16 -2.15
CA GLY A 116 3.59 0.25 -3.25
C GLY A 116 3.40 1.76 -3.31
N ILE A 117 3.32 2.29 -4.52
CA ILE A 117 2.87 3.65 -4.78
C ILE A 117 1.85 3.62 -5.92
N GLU A 118 0.80 4.41 -5.78
CA GLU A 118 -0.22 4.58 -6.81
C GLU A 118 -0.15 6.00 -7.35
N ILE A 119 0.16 6.13 -8.62
CA ILE A 119 0.15 7.41 -9.33
C ILE A 119 -1.23 7.62 -9.94
N PRO A 120 -1.93 8.74 -9.67
CA PRO A 120 -3.27 8.96 -10.16
C PRO A 120 -3.36 8.85 -11.69
N ALA A 121 -4.41 8.17 -12.17
CA ALA A 121 -4.72 8.03 -13.58
C ALA A 121 -6.14 8.56 -13.85
N PRO A 122 -6.41 9.19 -15.02
CA PRO A 122 -7.71 9.74 -15.33
C PRO A 122 -8.83 8.69 -15.43
N ASP A 123 -8.47 7.44 -15.72
CA ASP A 123 -9.39 6.31 -15.89
C ASP A 123 -9.40 5.33 -14.70
N GLN A 124 -8.84 5.70 -13.56
CA GLN A 124 -8.65 4.80 -12.41
C GLN A 124 -9.95 4.31 -11.75
N GLU A 125 -11.09 4.89 -12.06
CA GLU A 125 -12.37 4.58 -11.39
C GLU A 125 -12.76 3.09 -11.46
N PHE A 126 -12.39 2.40 -12.54
CA PHE A 126 -12.78 1.00 -12.72
C PHE A 126 -12.03 0.03 -11.79
N TYR A 127 -10.89 0.42 -11.24
CA TYR A 127 -10.11 -0.42 -10.32
C TYR A 127 -10.01 0.17 -8.90
N GLN A 128 -10.68 1.28 -8.63
CA GLN A 128 -10.79 1.85 -7.28
C GLN A 128 -12.06 1.37 -6.58
N PRO A 129 -12.09 1.35 -5.24
CA PRO A 129 -13.31 1.08 -4.49
C PRO A 129 -14.39 2.09 -4.86
N ARG A 130 -15.55 1.61 -5.32
CA ARG A 130 -16.67 2.45 -5.74
C ARG A 130 -17.81 2.37 -4.73
N ASN A 131 -18.18 3.53 -4.15
CA ASN A 131 -19.30 3.62 -3.22
C ASN A 131 -20.65 3.38 -3.91
N GLY A 132 -21.63 2.86 -3.16
CA GLY A 132 -23.00 2.73 -3.62
C GLY A 132 -23.27 1.56 -4.56
N ILE A 133 -22.31 0.65 -4.75
CA ILE A 133 -22.51 -0.61 -5.45
C ILE A 133 -22.38 -1.78 -4.48
N PRO A 134 -23.02 -2.94 -4.76
CA PRO A 134 -22.76 -4.17 -4.01
C PRO A 134 -21.31 -4.63 -4.23
N HIS A 135 -20.71 -5.16 -3.16
CA HIS A 135 -19.34 -5.69 -3.20
C HIS A 135 -19.34 -7.20 -3.00
N GLY A 136 -18.48 -7.89 -3.74
CA GLY A 136 -18.17 -9.29 -3.55
C GLY A 136 -17.29 -9.52 -2.32
N ARG A 137 -16.89 -10.76 -2.13
CA ARG A 137 -16.07 -11.18 -0.99
C ARG A 137 -14.85 -11.95 -1.47
N VAL A 138 -13.70 -11.71 -0.86
CA VAL A 138 -12.49 -12.50 -1.05
C VAL A 138 -12.27 -13.39 0.15
N SER A 139 -12.10 -14.70 -0.09
CA SER A 139 -11.85 -15.70 0.94
C SER A 139 -10.51 -16.37 0.69
N GLU A 140 -9.69 -16.49 1.74
CA GLU A 140 -8.50 -17.33 1.72
C GLU A 140 -8.90 -18.80 1.86
N GLN A 141 -8.38 -19.67 0.98
CA GLN A 141 -8.66 -21.10 0.97
C GLN A 141 -7.36 -21.90 0.96
N TRP A 142 -7.28 -22.89 1.84
CA TRP A 142 -6.21 -23.84 1.88
C TRP A 142 -6.69 -25.19 1.36
N TYR A 143 -5.90 -25.82 0.51
CA TYR A 143 -6.19 -27.14 -0.03
C TYR A 143 -4.91 -27.98 -0.17
N PHE A 144 -5.06 -29.28 -0.09
CA PHE A 144 -3.96 -30.20 -0.34
C PHE A 144 -3.91 -30.52 -1.84
N SER A 145 -2.83 -30.12 -2.50
CA SER A 145 -2.59 -30.43 -3.91
C SER A 145 -1.98 -31.82 -4.05
N THR A 146 -2.72 -32.74 -4.62
CA THR A 146 -2.22 -34.11 -4.92
C THR A 146 -1.14 -34.11 -6.02
N VAL A 147 -1.14 -33.11 -6.90
CA VAL A 147 -0.14 -32.97 -7.97
C VAL A 147 1.24 -32.58 -7.41
N THR A 148 1.26 -31.61 -6.48
CA THR A 148 2.51 -31.12 -5.89
C THR A 148 2.84 -31.79 -4.55
N ASN A 149 1.91 -32.61 -4.03
CA ASN A 149 1.99 -33.27 -2.71
C ASN A 149 2.27 -32.28 -1.58
N LYS A 150 1.60 -31.13 -1.59
CA LYS A 150 1.78 -30.03 -0.61
C LYS A 150 0.47 -29.30 -0.35
N TRP A 151 0.36 -28.71 0.83
CA TRP A 151 -0.66 -27.71 1.11
C TRP A 151 -0.39 -26.46 0.29
N ARG A 152 -1.44 -25.94 -0.34
CA ARG A 152 -1.43 -24.74 -1.18
C ARG A 152 -2.50 -23.79 -0.69
N ARG A 153 -2.30 -22.51 -0.95
CA ARG A 153 -3.24 -21.44 -0.66
C ARG A 153 -3.74 -20.84 -1.97
N CYS A 154 -4.99 -20.44 -2.01
CA CYS A 154 -5.54 -19.60 -3.07
C CYS A 154 -6.53 -18.61 -2.47
N PHE A 155 -6.83 -17.57 -3.21
CA PHE A 155 -7.88 -16.62 -2.87
C PHE A 155 -9.03 -16.77 -3.85
N VAL A 156 -10.24 -16.79 -3.31
CA VAL A 156 -11.47 -16.98 -4.07
C VAL A 156 -12.32 -15.73 -3.91
N TYR A 157 -12.54 -15.00 -5.01
CA TYR A 157 -13.55 -13.96 -5.06
C TYR A 157 -14.90 -14.59 -5.33
N THR A 158 -15.92 -14.21 -4.57
CA THR A 158 -17.32 -14.53 -4.82
C THR A 158 -18.10 -13.25 -5.10
N PRO A 159 -18.95 -13.20 -6.16
CA PRO A 159 -19.66 -11.98 -6.53
C PRO A 159 -20.66 -11.56 -5.44
N PRO A 160 -21.17 -10.31 -5.50
CA PRO A 160 -22.30 -9.91 -4.67
C PRO A 160 -23.46 -10.90 -4.79
N ASP A 161 -24.19 -11.12 -3.69
CA ASP A 161 -25.34 -12.04 -3.57
C ASP A 161 -24.99 -13.54 -3.78
N TYR A 162 -23.71 -13.90 -3.71
CA TYR A 162 -23.32 -15.32 -3.75
C TYR A 162 -23.86 -16.05 -2.50
N ASP A 163 -24.77 -17.00 -2.72
CA ASP A 163 -25.41 -17.80 -1.66
C ASP A 163 -24.79 -19.19 -1.46
N GLY A 164 -23.95 -19.63 -2.40
CA GLY A 164 -23.30 -20.95 -2.37
C GLY A 164 -24.22 -22.14 -2.59
N LYS A 165 -25.49 -21.93 -2.94
CA LYS A 165 -26.52 -23.00 -2.92
C LYS A 165 -27.17 -23.27 -4.26
N SER A 166 -27.77 -22.27 -4.87
CA SER A 166 -28.71 -22.45 -5.98
C SER A 166 -28.14 -22.01 -7.34
N THR A 167 -27.35 -20.96 -7.34
CA THR A 167 -26.83 -20.37 -8.59
C THR A 167 -25.49 -20.99 -8.98
N LYS A 168 -25.40 -21.44 -10.24
CA LYS A 168 -24.12 -21.88 -10.82
C LYS A 168 -23.44 -20.70 -11.47
N TYR A 169 -22.23 -20.42 -11.03
CA TYR A 169 -21.39 -19.35 -11.55
C TYR A 169 -20.31 -19.91 -12.49
N PRO A 170 -19.95 -19.23 -13.57
CA PRO A 170 -18.71 -19.53 -14.28
C PRO A 170 -17.52 -19.27 -13.35
N VAL A 171 -16.42 -19.99 -13.59
CA VAL A 171 -15.19 -19.83 -12.81
C VAL A 171 -14.10 -19.26 -13.70
N PHE A 172 -13.47 -18.20 -13.22
CA PHE A 172 -12.32 -17.57 -13.86
C PHE A 172 -11.07 -17.85 -13.05
N TYR A 173 -10.13 -18.62 -13.62
CA TYR A 173 -8.85 -18.91 -12.99
C TYR A 173 -7.83 -17.86 -13.39
N LEU A 174 -7.30 -17.14 -12.39
CA LEU A 174 -6.34 -16.07 -12.59
C LEU A 174 -5.00 -16.41 -11.92
N GLN A 175 -3.96 -16.55 -12.74
CA GLN A 175 -2.61 -16.87 -12.30
C GLN A 175 -1.80 -15.59 -12.17
N HIS A 176 -1.04 -15.48 -11.07
CA HIS A 176 -0.13 -14.36 -10.84
C HIS A 176 1.06 -14.34 -11.82
N GLY A 177 1.76 -13.21 -11.91
CA GLY A 177 2.94 -13.03 -12.73
C GLY A 177 4.21 -13.65 -12.11
N TRP A 178 5.31 -13.59 -12.88
CA TRP A 178 6.60 -14.05 -12.38
C TRP A 178 7.07 -13.24 -11.17
N GLY A 179 7.56 -13.93 -10.15
CA GLY A 179 8.04 -13.30 -8.91
C GLY A 179 6.96 -12.76 -7.98
N GLU A 180 5.69 -13.07 -8.27
CA GLU A 180 4.54 -12.77 -7.42
C GLU A 180 4.01 -14.04 -6.75
N ASP A 181 2.98 -13.91 -5.94
CA ASP A 181 2.28 -15.02 -5.31
C ASP A 181 0.75 -14.87 -5.47
N GLU A 182 0.00 -15.78 -4.86
CA GLU A 182 -1.46 -15.83 -4.94
C GLU A 182 -2.17 -14.59 -4.38
N THR A 183 -1.45 -13.67 -3.73
CA THR A 183 -2.03 -12.42 -3.22
C THR A 183 -2.12 -11.32 -4.27
N ALA A 184 -1.32 -11.40 -5.33
CA ALA A 184 -1.08 -10.29 -6.25
C ALA A 184 -2.36 -9.70 -6.86
N TRP A 185 -3.23 -10.54 -7.40
CA TRP A 185 -4.42 -10.08 -8.11
C TRP A 185 -5.50 -9.48 -7.21
N PHE A 186 -5.59 -9.90 -5.95
CA PHE A 186 -6.58 -9.32 -5.06
C PHE A 186 -6.04 -8.12 -4.26
N THR A 187 -4.71 -7.93 -4.17
CA THR A 187 -4.08 -6.76 -3.53
C THR A 187 -3.74 -5.69 -4.56
N GLN A 188 -2.52 -5.69 -5.11
CA GLN A 188 -2.06 -4.69 -6.07
C GLN A 188 -2.79 -4.75 -7.42
N GLY A 189 -3.23 -5.95 -7.85
CA GLY A 189 -4.03 -6.13 -9.06
C GLY A 189 -5.49 -5.71 -8.95
N ARG A 190 -6.01 -5.52 -7.74
CA ARG A 190 -7.33 -4.94 -7.42
C ARG A 190 -8.52 -5.61 -8.10
N VAL A 191 -8.39 -6.88 -8.49
CA VAL A 191 -9.44 -7.65 -9.17
C VAL A 191 -10.79 -7.59 -8.46
N PRO A 192 -10.90 -7.63 -7.11
CA PRO A 192 -12.21 -7.51 -6.46
C PRO A 192 -12.95 -6.23 -6.82
N TYR A 193 -12.28 -5.08 -6.83
CA TYR A 193 -12.89 -3.80 -7.19
C TYR A 193 -13.26 -3.72 -8.67
N ILE A 194 -12.40 -4.28 -9.54
CA ILE A 194 -12.67 -4.38 -10.98
C ILE A 194 -13.92 -5.22 -11.21
N MET A 195 -14.01 -6.40 -10.58
CA MET A 195 -15.16 -7.29 -10.72
C MET A 195 -16.45 -6.65 -10.20
N ASP A 196 -16.41 -6.03 -9.03
CA ASP A 196 -17.56 -5.33 -8.45
C ASP A 196 -18.08 -4.24 -9.39
N ALA A 197 -17.17 -3.39 -9.90
CA ALA A 197 -17.52 -2.32 -10.82
C ALA A 197 -18.12 -2.85 -12.13
N MET A 198 -17.47 -3.86 -12.74
CA MET A 198 -17.92 -4.42 -14.01
C MET A 198 -19.25 -5.20 -13.89
N ILE A 199 -19.49 -5.88 -12.77
CA ILE A 199 -20.77 -6.55 -12.48
C ILE A 199 -21.86 -5.50 -12.29
N ALA A 200 -21.63 -4.45 -11.49
CA ALA A 200 -22.60 -3.38 -11.27
C ALA A 200 -22.96 -2.64 -12.56
N ASP A 201 -21.98 -2.43 -13.43
CA ASP A 201 -22.16 -1.81 -14.75
C ASP A 201 -22.73 -2.79 -15.81
N LYS A 202 -23.00 -4.04 -15.44
CA LYS A 202 -23.49 -5.10 -16.35
C LYS A 202 -22.57 -5.38 -17.55
N LYS A 203 -21.29 -5.08 -17.40
CA LYS A 203 -20.25 -5.33 -18.41
C LYS A 203 -19.77 -6.78 -18.41
N VAL A 204 -19.90 -7.46 -17.27
CA VAL A 204 -19.60 -8.90 -17.11
C VAL A 204 -20.71 -9.60 -16.35
N LYS A 205 -20.85 -10.90 -16.57
CA LYS A 205 -21.70 -11.75 -15.73
C LYS A 205 -21.02 -12.01 -14.40
N PRO A 206 -21.79 -12.13 -13.29
CA PRO A 206 -21.22 -12.60 -12.04
C PRO A 206 -20.48 -13.92 -12.19
N MET A 207 -19.27 -14.00 -11.64
CA MET A 207 -18.41 -15.20 -11.72
C MET A 207 -17.55 -15.33 -10.46
N ILE A 208 -17.06 -16.53 -10.23
CA ILE A 208 -16.10 -16.84 -9.17
C ILE A 208 -14.70 -16.77 -9.74
#